data_a562acd18c04fceb471467cd7738c14c
#
_entry.id   a562acd18c04fceb471467cd7738c14c
#
_cell.length_a   1.000
_cell.length_b   1.000
_cell.length_c   1.000
_cell.angle_alpha   90.00
_cell.angle_beta   90.00
_cell.angle_gamma   90.00
#
_symmetry.space_group_name_H-M   'P 1'
#
loop_
_entity.id
_entity.type
_entity.pdbx_description
1 polymer ?
#
loop_
_entity_poly.entity_id
_entity_poly.type
_entity_poly.pdbx_seq_one_letter_code
_entity_poly.pdbx_strand_id
1 'polypeptide(L)'
;MKAVMYGGGNIGRGFIGALLSQSGYEVTFIDVAEPVVKHLQEKKCYPVRYVSGEGHRDVLVENVTAVNGNDSEAAANVIAECDIMATAVGARILKFIVPNIVAGLRKRWEMGGNPLNIIVCENLMDANKVVEGMIKEQLTEAECARFDQTVGLVEASIGRMVPVQTEEMKDGEPMRVCVESYGFLPVDKAAFKGEIPEIRNMVPFEPFDFYLKRKLYIHNMGHATCAYLGDLLGLQYIYEAIDVAEVRLIVHNAMLESAVALSGKYGVPMEQIVMHITDLLQRFTNAALLDTCGRVGGDPGRKLSPDDRLIGSSLLALEQGITPAYIAVGAAAGLHRYIREAELAQGMDAAKQVLAEVSKLPADHKLAQMILSMYGKILDGASVYDLRRAADQVKKDSLTDII
;
A
#
# COMPACT_ATOMS: atom_id res chain seq x y z
N MET A 1 7.85 14.46 24.15
CA MET A 1 6.89 14.66 23.06
C MET A 1 5.88 13.54 23.12
N LYS A 2 4.59 13.84 22.87
CA LYS A 2 3.48 12.89 22.91
C LYS A 2 2.99 12.57 21.49
N ALA A 3 2.77 11.31 21.18
CA ALA A 3 2.18 10.90 19.90
C ALA A 3 0.91 10.08 20.12
N VAL A 4 -0.05 10.22 19.22
CA VAL A 4 -1.23 9.37 19.20
C VAL A 4 -1.17 8.47 17.96
N MET A 5 -1.31 7.16 18.15
CA MET A 5 -1.48 6.18 17.08
C MET A 5 -2.91 5.63 17.13
N TYR A 6 -3.76 6.09 16.21
CA TYR A 6 -5.11 5.55 16.10
C TYR A 6 -5.09 4.25 15.29
N GLY A 7 -5.40 3.15 15.96
CA GLY A 7 -5.29 1.78 15.46
C GLY A 7 -4.05 1.05 16.00
N GLY A 8 -4.28 0.11 16.90
CA GLY A 8 -3.26 -0.80 17.46
C GLY A 8 -3.11 -2.11 16.67
N GLY A 9 -3.49 -2.11 15.40
CA GLY A 9 -3.34 -3.25 14.49
C GLY A 9 -1.89 -3.47 14.03
N ASN A 10 -1.72 -4.30 13.01
CA ASN A 10 -0.39 -4.70 12.54
C ASN A 10 0.44 -3.54 11.99
N ILE A 11 -0.14 -2.62 11.23
CA ILE A 11 0.57 -1.42 10.73
C ILE A 11 0.80 -0.44 11.89
N GLY A 12 -0.21 -0.22 12.73
CA GLY A 12 -0.09 0.70 13.87
C GLY A 12 1.03 0.31 14.83
N ARG A 13 1.06 -0.94 15.30
CA ARG A 13 2.11 -1.43 16.21
C ARG A 13 3.38 -1.81 15.47
N GLY A 14 3.26 -2.56 14.36
CA GLY A 14 4.42 -3.12 13.66
C GLY A 14 5.19 -2.11 12.80
N PHE A 15 4.69 -0.91 12.60
CA PHE A 15 5.38 0.10 11.80
C PHE A 15 5.34 1.49 12.45
N ILE A 16 4.20 2.18 12.41
CA ILE A 16 4.13 3.60 12.74
C ILE A 16 4.38 3.86 14.24
N GLY A 17 3.70 3.13 15.12
CA GLY A 17 3.90 3.24 16.56
C GLY A 17 5.33 2.90 17.00
N ALA A 18 5.94 1.88 16.35
CA ALA A 18 7.33 1.55 16.58
C ALA A 18 8.28 2.68 16.15
N LEU A 19 8.04 3.32 14.97
CA LEU A 19 8.83 4.47 14.54
C LEU A 19 8.71 5.65 15.48
N LEU A 20 7.50 5.98 15.94
CA LEU A 20 7.24 7.06 16.88
C LEU A 20 7.95 6.81 18.21
N SER A 21 7.81 5.61 18.80
CA SER A 21 8.51 5.23 20.04
C SER A 21 10.04 5.31 19.87
N GLN A 22 10.59 4.76 18.78
CA GLN A 22 12.03 4.80 18.47
C GLN A 22 12.55 6.21 18.17
N SER A 23 11.66 7.17 17.94
CA SER A 23 11.96 8.59 17.75
C SER A 23 11.84 9.40 19.05
N GLY A 24 11.61 8.72 20.18
CA GLY A 24 11.56 9.34 21.51
C GLY A 24 10.19 9.90 21.92
N TYR A 25 9.12 9.51 21.22
CA TYR A 25 7.76 9.87 21.63
C TYR A 25 7.20 8.92 22.69
N GLU A 26 6.40 9.47 23.59
CA GLU A 26 5.44 8.71 24.40
C GLU A 26 4.22 8.46 23.52
N VAL A 27 3.99 7.19 23.16
CA VAL A 27 2.94 6.82 22.19
C VAL A 27 1.70 6.32 22.91
N THR A 28 0.58 7.01 22.74
CA THR A 28 -0.72 6.54 23.18
C THR A 28 -1.48 5.94 22.00
N PHE A 29 -1.75 4.64 22.05
CA PHE A 29 -2.61 3.99 21.07
C PHE A 29 -4.08 4.24 21.39
N ILE A 30 -4.90 4.47 20.38
CA ILE A 30 -6.37 4.43 20.50
C ILE A 30 -6.85 3.20 19.74
N ASP A 31 -7.44 2.24 20.42
CA ASP A 31 -7.96 1.03 19.81
C ASP A 31 -9.21 0.53 20.57
N VAL A 32 -10.06 -0.27 19.93
CA VAL A 32 -11.25 -0.88 20.54
C VAL A 32 -11.03 -2.33 20.96
N ALA A 33 -9.92 -2.94 20.58
CA ALA A 33 -9.53 -4.29 20.95
C ALA A 33 -9.07 -4.33 22.43
N GLU A 34 -9.96 -4.68 23.32
CA GLU A 34 -9.72 -4.68 24.78
C GLU A 34 -8.43 -5.42 25.20
N PRO A 35 -8.07 -6.59 24.63
CA PRO A 35 -6.80 -7.25 24.97
C PRO A 35 -5.57 -6.41 24.63
N VAL A 36 -5.60 -5.67 23.51
CA VAL A 36 -4.51 -4.77 23.09
C VAL A 36 -4.42 -3.57 24.04
N VAL A 37 -5.56 -2.93 24.30
CA VAL A 37 -5.62 -1.77 25.20
C VAL A 37 -5.11 -2.12 26.60
N LYS A 38 -5.61 -3.18 27.19
CA LYS A 38 -5.22 -3.64 28.53
C LYS A 38 -3.74 -3.98 28.61
N HIS A 39 -3.21 -4.74 27.65
CA HIS A 39 -1.79 -5.09 27.63
C HIS A 39 -0.90 -3.83 27.58
N LEU A 40 -1.21 -2.88 26.70
CA LEU A 40 -0.41 -1.67 26.55
C LEU A 40 -0.48 -0.76 27.78
N GLN A 41 -1.63 -0.73 28.47
CA GLN A 41 -1.77 -0.02 29.75
C GLN A 41 -0.94 -0.64 30.88
N GLU A 42 -0.92 -1.97 30.97
CA GLU A 42 -0.25 -2.71 32.04
C GLU A 42 1.25 -2.86 31.80
N LYS A 43 1.65 -3.23 30.59
CA LYS A 43 3.06 -3.57 30.25
C LYS A 43 3.86 -2.40 29.71
N LYS A 44 3.18 -1.42 29.08
CA LYS A 44 3.80 -0.24 28.46
C LYS A 44 4.86 -0.55 27.40
N CYS A 45 4.82 -1.76 26.86
CA CYS A 45 5.72 -2.23 25.82
C CYS A 45 5.06 -3.37 25.02
N TYR A 46 5.62 -3.67 23.85
CA TYR A 46 5.27 -4.84 23.05
C TYR A 46 6.43 -5.22 22.11
N PRO A 47 6.62 -6.49 21.75
CA PRO A 47 7.68 -6.91 20.85
C PRO A 47 7.27 -6.77 19.37
N VAL A 48 8.22 -6.30 18.56
CA VAL A 48 8.18 -6.35 17.10
C VAL A 48 9.27 -7.29 16.62
N ARG A 49 8.91 -8.28 15.82
CA ARG A 49 9.84 -9.24 15.20
C ARG A 49 10.08 -8.85 13.75
N TYR A 50 11.31 -8.51 13.44
CA TYR A 50 11.76 -8.32 12.06
C TYR A 50 12.13 -9.67 11.48
N VAL A 51 11.43 -10.09 10.42
CA VAL A 51 11.63 -11.40 9.78
C VAL A 51 12.30 -11.26 8.42
N SER A 52 13.24 -12.17 8.13
CA SER A 52 13.94 -12.26 6.86
C SER A 52 14.17 -13.73 6.49
N GLY A 53 14.64 -14.00 5.26
CA GLY A 53 15.06 -15.35 4.86
C GLY A 53 16.23 -15.93 5.67
N GLU A 54 16.99 -15.08 6.38
CA GLU A 54 18.16 -15.46 7.18
C GLU A 54 17.82 -15.66 8.67
N GLY A 55 16.58 -15.35 9.08
CA GLY A 55 16.15 -15.46 10.47
C GLY A 55 15.31 -14.27 10.94
N HIS A 56 15.32 -14.01 12.24
CA HIS A 56 14.55 -12.92 12.83
C HIS A 56 15.32 -12.17 13.91
N ARG A 57 14.87 -10.93 14.18
CA ARG A 57 15.35 -10.10 15.26
C ARG A 57 14.18 -9.46 15.99
N ASP A 58 14.09 -9.67 17.30
CA ASP A 58 13.08 -9.04 18.15
C ASP A 58 13.57 -7.68 18.65
N VAL A 59 12.68 -6.70 18.66
CA VAL A 59 12.87 -5.36 19.21
C VAL A 59 11.70 -5.06 20.14
N LEU A 60 12.00 -4.70 21.37
CA LEU A 60 10.98 -4.24 22.30
C LEU A 60 10.65 -2.76 22.00
N VAL A 61 9.39 -2.48 21.77
CA VAL A 61 8.85 -1.11 21.63
C VAL A 61 8.34 -0.68 23.01
N GLU A 62 8.92 0.37 23.54
CA GLU A 62 8.69 0.88 24.90
C GLU A 62 8.06 2.27 24.88
N ASN A 63 7.75 2.83 26.04
CA ASN A 63 7.10 4.15 26.20
C ASN A 63 5.76 4.23 25.46
N VAL A 64 4.97 3.19 25.58
CA VAL A 64 3.67 3.09 24.95
C VAL A 64 2.58 2.86 26.00
N THR A 65 1.38 3.36 25.73
CA THR A 65 0.17 3.10 26.49
C THR A 65 -1.02 3.04 25.53
N ALA A 66 -2.25 2.88 26.04
CA ALA A 66 -3.44 2.89 25.20
C ALA A 66 -4.65 3.45 25.95
N VAL A 67 -5.62 3.95 25.18
CA VAL A 67 -6.98 4.25 25.61
C VAL A 67 -7.98 3.49 24.75
N ASN A 68 -9.13 3.17 25.34
CA ASN A 68 -10.20 2.53 24.58
C ASN A 68 -10.89 3.57 23.68
N GLY A 69 -10.94 3.31 22.38
CA GLY A 69 -11.59 4.20 21.39
C GLY A 69 -13.10 4.35 21.57
N ASN A 70 -13.74 3.49 22.34
CA ASN A 70 -15.15 3.63 22.75
C ASN A 70 -15.33 4.64 23.89
N ASP A 71 -14.27 4.99 24.62
CA ASP A 71 -14.25 6.10 25.57
C ASP A 71 -13.88 7.38 24.81
N SER A 72 -14.90 8.07 24.32
CA SER A 72 -14.73 9.27 23.50
C SER A 72 -14.06 10.41 24.27
N GLU A 73 -14.23 10.50 25.59
CA GLU A 73 -13.59 11.53 26.39
C GLU A 73 -12.09 11.27 26.54
N ALA A 74 -11.70 10.04 26.84
CA ALA A 74 -10.30 9.64 26.92
C ALA A 74 -9.60 9.80 25.56
N ALA A 75 -10.25 9.38 24.46
CA ALA A 75 -9.73 9.54 23.11
C ALA A 75 -9.55 11.02 22.75
N ALA A 76 -10.54 11.87 23.01
CA ALA A 76 -10.46 13.32 22.76
C ALA A 76 -9.34 13.99 23.59
N ASN A 77 -9.14 13.58 24.82
CA ASN A 77 -8.09 14.13 25.68
C ASN A 77 -6.68 13.87 25.11
N VAL A 78 -6.39 12.63 24.75
CA VAL A 78 -5.06 12.29 24.21
C VAL A 78 -4.80 12.93 22.84
N ILE A 79 -5.83 13.09 22.00
CA ILE A 79 -5.74 13.81 20.72
C ILE A 79 -5.48 15.31 20.95
N ALA A 80 -6.17 15.92 21.93
CA ALA A 80 -5.98 17.33 22.24
C ALA A 80 -4.55 17.66 22.72
N GLU A 81 -3.89 16.74 23.42
CA GLU A 81 -2.59 16.96 24.05
C GLU A 81 -1.39 16.49 23.22
N CYS A 82 -1.59 15.72 22.14
CA CYS A 82 -0.47 15.15 21.40
C CYS A 82 0.24 16.18 20.51
N ASP A 83 1.53 15.97 20.25
CA ASP A 83 2.33 16.77 19.33
C ASP A 83 2.16 16.31 17.89
N ILE A 84 1.87 15.02 17.69
CA ILE A 84 1.60 14.41 16.39
C ILE A 84 0.63 13.24 16.53
N MET A 85 -0.14 12.98 15.48
CA MET A 85 -1.06 11.86 15.42
C MET A 85 -0.84 11.07 14.12
N ALA A 86 -1.13 9.76 14.14
CA ALA A 86 -1.21 8.93 12.94
C ALA A 86 -2.43 8.02 12.99
N THR A 87 -2.94 7.60 11.83
CA THR A 87 -4.05 6.64 11.70
C THR A 87 -3.65 5.43 10.87
N ALA A 88 -4.06 4.24 11.29
CA ALA A 88 -3.96 2.99 10.52
C ALA A 88 -5.06 2.01 10.98
N VAL A 89 -6.32 2.35 10.71
CA VAL A 89 -7.49 1.60 11.15
C VAL A 89 -8.16 0.83 10.02
N GLY A 90 -7.84 1.17 8.78
CA GLY A 90 -8.47 0.64 7.57
C GLY A 90 -9.65 1.51 7.11
N ALA A 91 -9.79 1.65 5.79
CA ALA A 91 -10.72 2.59 5.15
C ALA A 91 -12.17 2.49 5.64
N ARG A 92 -12.65 1.26 5.94
CA ARG A 92 -14.03 1.03 6.41
C ARG A 92 -14.29 1.56 7.83
N ILE A 93 -13.23 1.73 8.62
CA ILE A 93 -13.30 2.14 10.02
C ILE A 93 -13.19 3.66 10.18
N LEU A 94 -12.64 4.37 9.20
CA LEU A 94 -12.41 5.82 9.27
C LEU A 94 -13.62 6.62 9.78
N LYS A 95 -14.81 6.33 9.28
CA LYS A 95 -16.05 7.02 9.70
C LYS A 95 -16.35 6.89 11.20
N PHE A 96 -15.86 5.84 11.87
CA PHE A 96 -16.10 5.61 13.29
C PHE A 96 -15.09 6.33 14.20
N ILE A 97 -13.91 6.66 13.68
CA ILE A 97 -12.88 7.37 14.46
C ILE A 97 -12.99 8.90 14.32
N VAL A 98 -13.60 9.38 13.24
CA VAL A 98 -13.75 10.82 12.97
C VAL A 98 -14.44 11.59 14.10
N PRO A 99 -15.52 11.10 14.75
CA PRO A 99 -16.12 11.81 15.89
C PRO A 99 -15.14 12.09 17.04
N ASN A 100 -14.28 11.11 17.36
CA ASN A 100 -13.26 11.29 18.41
C ASN A 100 -12.18 12.29 17.97
N ILE A 101 -11.80 12.28 16.68
CA ILE A 101 -10.84 13.26 16.14
C ILE A 101 -11.44 14.67 16.25
N VAL A 102 -12.67 14.86 15.83
CA VAL A 102 -13.36 16.16 15.91
C VAL A 102 -13.46 16.65 17.37
N ALA A 103 -13.85 15.78 18.29
CA ALA A 103 -13.90 16.12 19.72
C ALA A 103 -12.52 16.53 20.27
N GLY A 104 -11.47 15.79 19.89
CA GLY A 104 -10.10 16.12 20.27
C GLY A 104 -9.61 17.44 19.69
N LEU A 105 -9.93 17.74 18.42
CA LEU A 105 -9.58 19.00 17.78
C LEU A 105 -10.28 20.19 18.45
N ARG A 106 -11.59 20.08 18.76
CA ARG A 106 -12.32 21.11 19.50
C ARG A 106 -11.69 21.41 20.84
N LYS A 107 -11.39 20.35 21.61
CA LYS A 107 -10.73 20.49 22.92
C LYS A 107 -9.34 21.12 22.78
N ARG A 108 -8.55 20.71 21.78
CA ARG A 108 -7.24 21.31 21.48
C ARG A 108 -7.36 22.79 21.17
N TRP A 109 -8.35 23.17 20.36
CA TRP A 109 -8.58 24.58 20.03
C TRP A 109 -9.00 25.43 21.22
N GLU A 110 -9.82 24.88 22.15
CA GLU A 110 -10.20 25.55 23.38
C GLU A 110 -8.98 25.78 24.28
N MET A 111 -8.05 24.82 24.32
CA MET A 111 -6.80 24.92 25.09
C MET A 111 -5.76 25.86 24.44
N GLY A 112 -6.02 26.40 23.25
CA GLY A 112 -5.06 27.21 22.50
C GLY A 112 -3.84 26.42 22.00
N GLY A 113 -4.03 25.12 21.72
CA GLY A 113 -2.98 24.22 21.27
C GLY A 113 -2.37 24.57 19.92
N ASN A 114 -1.13 24.15 19.71
CA ASN A 114 -0.39 24.30 18.45
C ASN A 114 -1.08 23.53 17.31
N PRO A 115 -0.73 23.80 16.03
CA PRO A 115 -1.18 22.99 14.91
C PRO A 115 -0.94 21.50 15.14
N LEU A 116 -1.84 20.66 14.62
CA LEU A 116 -1.73 19.19 14.70
C LEU A 116 -1.55 18.60 13.31
N ASN A 117 -0.50 17.83 13.12
CA ASN A 117 -0.33 17.01 11.92
C ASN A 117 -0.79 15.59 12.19
N ILE A 118 -1.64 15.07 11.28
CA ILE A 118 -2.18 13.70 11.33
C ILE A 118 -1.65 12.94 10.12
N ILE A 119 -0.75 12.00 10.34
CA ILE A 119 -0.22 11.13 9.28
C ILE A 119 -1.27 10.07 8.96
N VAL A 120 -1.82 10.11 7.74
CA VAL A 120 -2.87 9.21 7.28
C VAL A 120 -2.22 7.99 6.62
N CYS A 121 -2.17 6.87 7.36
CA CYS A 121 -1.50 5.63 6.94
C CYS A 121 -2.49 4.58 6.43
N GLU A 122 -3.47 5.01 5.66
CA GLU A 122 -4.54 4.14 5.16
C GLU A 122 -4.22 3.61 3.75
N ASN A 123 -4.67 2.40 3.47
CA ASN A 123 -4.52 1.81 2.14
C ASN A 123 -5.70 2.20 1.23
N LEU A 124 -5.83 3.49 1.00
CA LEU A 124 -6.90 4.13 0.23
C LEU A 124 -6.28 5.23 -0.63
N MET A 125 -6.75 5.39 -1.86
CA MET A 125 -6.37 6.50 -2.73
C MET A 125 -6.93 7.81 -2.17
N ASP A 126 -6.13 8.88 -2.17
CA ASP A 126 -6.51 10.19 -1.63
C ASP A 126 -7.06 10.11 -0.19
N ALA A 127 -6.48 9.25 0.65
CA ALA A 127 -6.96 8.98 1.99
C ALA A 127 -7.08 10.25 2.84
N ASN A 128 -6.15 11.18 2.69
CA ASN A 128 -6.17 12.49 3.33
C ASN A 128 -7.42 13.30 2.97
N LYS A 129 -7.81 13.37 1.68
CA LYS A 129 -9.02 14.08 1.22
C LYS A 129 -10.30 13.42 1.72
N VAL A 130 -10.33 12.08 1.77
CA VAL A 130 -11.46 11.33 2.31
C VAL A 130 -11.65 11.64 3.79
N VAL A 131 -10.57 11.60 4.57
CA VAL A 131 -10.58 11.94 6.00
C VAL A 131 -10.97 13.42 6.21
N GLU A 132 -10.44 14.33 5.39
CA GLU A 132 -10.80 15.74 5.42
C GLU A 132 -12.30 15.97 5.24
N GLY A 133 -12.87 15.35 4.20
CA GLY A 133 -14.32 15.45 3.94
C GLY A 133 -15.14 14.97 5.14
N MET A 134 -14.83 13.80 5.69
CA MET A 134 -15.52 13.24 6.85
C MET A 134 -15.40 14.13 8.11
N ILE A 135 -14.25 14.77 8.33
CA ILE A 135 -14.06 15.69 9.46
C ILE A 135 -14.87 16.96 9.24
N LYS A 136 -14.76 17.59 8.06
CA LYS A 136 -15.45 18.85 7.74
C LYS A 136 -16.98 18.74 7.75
N GLU A 137 -17.53 17.56 7.43
CA GLU A 137 -18.98 17.29 7.58
C GLU A 137 -19.49 17.44 9.02
N GLN A 138 -18.61 17.33 10.04
CA GLN A 138 -18.97 17.45 11.45
C GLN A 138 -18.56 18.80 12.06
N LEU A 139 -17.95 19.67 11.29
CA LEU A 139 -17.49 21.00 11.71
C LEU A 139 -18.44 22.09 11.24
N THR A 140 -18.53 23.16 12.02
CA THR A 140 -19.15 24.42 11.59
C THR A 140 -18.24 25.15 10.58
N GLU A 141 -18.76 26.14 9.85
CA GLU A 141 -17.98 26.92 8.89
C GLU A 141 -16.76 27.62 9.55
N ALA A 142 -16.92 28.16 10.76
CA ALA A 142 -15.83 28.77 11.51
C ALA A 142 -14.77 27.71 11.94
N GLU A 143 -15.20 26.51 12.34
CA GLU A 143 -14.30 25.41 12.67
C GLU A 143 -13.58 24.88 11.44
N CYS A 144 -14.23 24.82 10.26
CA CYS A 144 -13.58 24.46 9.00
C CYS A 144 -12.45 25.45 8.65
N ALA A 145 -12.68 26.75 8.76
CA ALA A 145 -11.64 27.75 8.54
C ALA A 145 -10.46 27.59 9.52
N ARG A 146 -10.73 27.24 10.78
CA ARG A 146 -9.70 26.96 11.78
C ARG A 146 -8.95 25.64 11.49
N PHE A 147 -9.67 24.62 11.07
CA PHE A 147 -9.11 23.34 10.63
C PHE A 147 -8.09 23.55 9.50
N ASP A 148 -8.45 24.29 8.45
CA ASP A 148 -7.58 24.56 7.30
C ASP A 148 -6.27 25.25 7.70
N GLN A 149 -6.29 26.04 8.75
CA GLN A 149 -5.12 26.75 9.25
C GLN A 149 -4.26 25.92 10.22
N THR A 150 -4.87 25.02 11.00
CA THR A 150 -4.22 24.39 12.14
C THR A 150 -4.08 22.88 12.07
N VAL A 151 -4.68 22.22 11.07
CA VAL A 151 -4.61 20.75 10.93
C VAL A 151 -3.97 20.38 9.61
N GLY A 152 -2.90 19.60 9.67
CA GLY A 152 -2.26 18.98 8.50
C GLY A 152 -2.71 17.53 8.37
N LEU A 153 -3.38 17.17 7.27
CA LEU A 153 -3.66 15.78 6.93
C LEU A 153 -2.57 15.28 5.99
N VAL A 154 -1.56 14.67 6.57
CA VAL A 154 -0.33 14.26 5.89
C VAL A 154 -0.50 12.86 5.32
N GLU A 155 -0.62 12.74 4.01
CA GLU A 155 -0.71 11.44 3.35
C GLU A 155 0.64 10.71 3.43
N ALA A 156 0.59 9.39 3.69
CA ALA A 156 1.76 8.54 3.78
C ALA A 156 1.67 7.35 2.82
N SER A 157 2.80 6.97 2.22
CA SER A 157 2.88 5.77 1.37
C SER A 157 3.46 4.59 2.17
N ILE A 158 2.58 3.68 2.62
CA ILE A 158 2.97 2.54 3.44
C ILE A 158 3.48 1.41 2.55
N GLY A 159 4.80 1.24 2.51
CA GLY A 159 5.48 0.24 1.69
C GLY A 159 5.97 -1.01 2.45
N ARG A 160 5.87 -1.03 3.79
CA ARG A 160 6.23 -2.20 4.60
C ARG A 160 5.22 -3.33 4.40
N MET A 161 5.71 -4.51 4.04
CA MET A 161 4.88 -5.72 4.02
C MET A 161 4.76 -6.28 5.44
N VAL A 162 3.52 -6.55 5.84
CA VAL A 162 3.20 -7.14 7.12
C VAL A 162 2.40 -8.42 6.84
N PRO A 163 2.96 -9.59 7.18
CA PRO A 163 2.29 -10.86 6.95
C PRO A 163 1.03 -11.03 7.81
N VAL A 164 0.22 -12.02 7.48
CA VAL A 164 -0.83 -12.49 8.37
C VAL A 164 -0.17 -13.06 9.62
N GLN A 165 -0.53 -12.55 10.80
CA GLN A 165 0.07 -12.96 12.06
C GLN A 165 -0.50 -14.31 12.49
N THR A 166 0.27 -15.39 12.37
CA THR A 166 -0.13 -16.73 12.86
C THR A 166 0.33 -16.93 14.30
N GLU A 167 -0.27 -17.89 15.01
CA GLU A 167 0.14 -18.20 16.38
C GLU A 167 1.59 -18.74 16.42
N GLU A 168 2.02 -19.43 15.36
CA GLU A 168 3.41 -19.88 15.22
C GLU A 168 4.37 -18.69 15.13
N MET A 169 4.06 -17.67 14.33
CA MET A 169 4.88 -16.45 14.21
C MET A 169 4.91 -15.66 15.52
N LYS A 170 3.81 -15.66 16.27
CA LYS A 170 3.75 -15.01 17.58
C LYS A 170 4.60 -15.73 18.63
N ASP A 171 4.87 -17.03 18.46
CA ASP A 171 5.80 -17.81 19.30
C ASP A 171 5.51 -17.58 20.80
N GLY A 172 4.26 -17.80 21.21
CA GLY A 172 3.80 -17.66 22.57
C GLY A 172 3.62 -16.23 23.12
N GLU A 173 3.89 -15.20 22.31
CA GLU A 173 3.73 -13.80 22.70
C GLU A 173 2.58 -13.15 21.90
N PRO A 174 1.37 -13.05 22.50
CA PRO A 174 0.16 -12.61 21.79
C PRO A 174 0.26 -11.20 21.19
N MET A 175 1.10 -10.34 21.79
CA MET A 175 1.28 -8.96 21.36
C MET A 175 2.37 -8.79 20.32
N ARG A 176 3.13 -9.84 20.00
CA ARG A 176 4.15 -9.79 18.95
C ARG A 176 3.55 -9.44 17.59
N VAL A 177 4.22 -8.55 16.88
CA VAL A 177 3.91 -8.24 15.48
C VAL A 177 5.13 -8.57 14.63
N CYS A 178 4.99 -9.50 13.69
CA CYS A 178 6.03 -9.86 12.75
C CYS A 178 5.94 -8.97 11.51
N VAL A 179 7.07 -8.40 11.10
CA VAL A 179 7.16 -7.46 9.96
C VAL A 179 8.48 -7.67 9.22
N GLU A 180 8.55 -7.26 7.96
CA GLU A 180 9.83 -7.14 7.28
C GLU A 180 10.65 -5.95 7.78
N SER A 181 11.95 -5.91 7.48
CA SER A 181 12.86 -4.86 7.93
C SER A 181 12.69 -3.51 7.23
N TYR A 182 12.01 -3.47 6.06
CA TYR A 182 11.76 -2.22 5.32
C TYR A 182 11.03 -1.20 6.20
N GLY A 183 11.63 -0.03 6.40
CA GLY A 183 11.12 0.98 7.34
C GLY A 183 10.93 2.38 6.76
N PHE A 184 11.13 2.56 5.46
CA PHE A 184 11.01 3.86 4.81
C PHE A 184 9.55 4.34 4.78
N LEU A 185 9.31 5.56 5.30
CA LEU A 185 8.00 6.19 5.41
C LEU A 185 7.98 7.52 4.64
N PRO A 186 7.70 7.51 3.34
CA PRO A 186 7.49 8.74 2.60
C PRO A 186 6.16 9.37 2.97
N VAL A 187 6.19 10.70 3.16
CA VAL A 187 5.02 11.50 3.56
C VAL A 187 4.93 12.78 2.72
N ASP A 188 3.72 13.31 2.56
CA ASP A 188 3.47 14.56 1.83
C ASP A 188 4.00 15.76 2.62
N LYS A 189 5.08 16.36 2.09
CA LYS A 189 5.71 17.53 2.68
C LYS A 189 4.79 18.76 2.71
N ALA A 190 4.02 18.96 1.64
CA ALA A 190 3.18 20.16 1.49
C ALA A 190 1.98 20.20 2.46
N ALA A 191 1.58 19.03 2.99
CA ALA A 191 0.43 18.92 3.87
C ALA A 191 0.72 19.29 5.33
N PHE A 192 1.99 19.42 5.72
CA PHE A 192 2.34 19.78 7.08
C PHE A 192 1.95 21.22 7.44
N LYS A 193 1.46 21.41 8.65
CA LYS A 193 1.24 22.71 9.29
C LYS A 193 2.31 22.96 10.34
N GLY A 194 3.04 24.05 10.17
CA GLY A 194 4.15 24.41 11.07
C GLY A 194 5.42 23.59 10.78
N GLU A 195 6.20 23.31 11.81
CA GLU A 195 7.46 22.59 11.73
C GLU A 195 7.23 21.10 11.46
N ILE A 196 8.02 20.51 10.56
CA ILE A 196 7.99 19.08 10.26
C ILE A 196 8.81 18.36 11.34
N PRO A 197 8.22 17.43 12.11
CA PRO A 197 8.93 16.74 13.17
C PRO A 197 9.95 15.73 12.61
N GLU A 198 11.05 15.56 13.33
CA GLU A 198 12.01 14.51 13.03
C GLU A 198 11.51 13.17 13.55
N ILE A 199 11.10 12.28 12.64
CA ILE A 199 10.71 10.90 12.92
C ILE A 199 11.63 9.98 12.15
N ARG A 200 12.16 8.98 12.82
CA ARG A 200 13.04 7.98 12.21
C ARG A 200 12.43 7.40 10.93
N ASN A 201 13.21 7.38 9.84
CA ASN A 201 12.82 6.88 8.53
C ASN A 201 11.61 7.58 7.86
N MET A 202 11.05 8.61 8.47
CA MET A 202 10.08 9.48 7.80
C MET A 202 10.82 10.44 6.87
N VAL A 203 10.38 10.50 5.63
CA VAL A 203 10.99 11.38 4.63
C VAL A 203 9.90 12.19 3.94
N PRO A 204 9.86 13.51 4.17
CA PRO A 204 8.92 14.40 3.50
C PRO A 204 9.31 14.66 2.06
N PHE A 205 8.37 14.50 1.12
CA PHE A 205 8.56 14.73 -0.30
C PHE A 205 7.52 15.68 -0.89
N GLU A 206 7.94 16.40 -1.93
CA GLU A 206 7.09 17.25 -2.75
C GLU A 206 7.60 17.24 -4.19
N PRO A 207 6.75 16.94 -5.20
CA PRO A 207 5.35 16.53 -5.12
C PRO A 207 5.18 15.08 -4.64
N PHE A 208 4.19 14.82 -3.77
CA PHE A 208 4.01 13.51 -3.15
C PHE A 208 3.36 12.46 -4.06
N ASP A 209 2.61 12.89 -5.10
CA ASP A 209 1.92 12.01 -6.05
C ASP A 209 2.87 10.96 -6.69
N PHE A 210 4.14 11.32 -6.91
CA PHE A 210 5.15 10.36 -7.37
C PHE A 210 5.24 9.12 -6.46
N TYR A 211 5.26 9.30 -5.14
CA TYR A 211 5.42 8.18 -4.20
C TYR A 211 4.17 7.30 -4.13
N LEU A 212 2.98 7.88 -4.27
CA LEU A 212 1.73 7.13 -4.39
C LEU A 212 1.73 6.29 -5.67
N LYS A 213 2.05 6.91 -6.80
CA LYS A 213 2.12 6.23 -8.10
C LYS A 213 3.24 5.19 -8.13
N ARG A 214 4.42 5.48 -7.57
CA ARG A 214 5.51 4.51 -7.44
C ARG A 214 5.07 3.26 -6.67
N LYS A 215 4.39 3.45 -5.52
CA LYS A 215 3.85 2.31 -4.76
C LYS A 215 2.80 1.55 -5.57
N LEU A 216 1.84 2.25 -6.18
CA LEU A 216 0.74 1.60 -6.88
C LEU A 216 1.19 0.91 -8.16
N TYR A 217 2.01 1.59 -8.99
CA TYR A 217 2.35 1.17 -10.34
C TYR A 217 3.66 0.38 -10.46
N ILE A 218 4.50 0.38 -9.43
CA ILE A 218 5.69 -0.50 -9.38
C ILE A 218 5.47 -1.59 -8.34
N HIS A 219 5.36 -1.25 -7.04
CA HIS A 219 5.28 -2.25 -5.97
C HIS A 219 4.01 -3.10 -6.10
N ASN A 220 2.85 -2.47 -6.05
CA ASN A 220 1.57 -3.20 -6.05
C ASN A 220 1.28 -3.89 -7.40
N MET A 221 1.71 -3.29 -8.52
CA MET A 221 1.59 -3.87 -9.84
C MET A 221 2.47 -5.11 -9.97
N GLY A 222 3.75 -5.01 -9.63
CA GLY A 222 4.67 -6.15 -9.69
C GLY A 222 4.27 -7.29 -8.75
N HIS A 223 3.80 -6.95 -7.54
CA HIS A 223 3.29 -7.92 -6.57
C HIS A 223 2.07 -8.68 -7.09
N ALA A 224 1.10 -7.96 -7.69
CA ALA A 224 -0.08 -8.59 -8.30
C ALA A 224 0.29 -9.46 -9.51
N THR A 225 1.20 -9.00 -10.37
CA THR A 225 1.70 -9.77 -11.51
C THR A 225 2.36 -11.07 -11.05
N CYS A 226 3.22 -11.00 -10.03
CA CYS A 226 3.84 -12.19 -9.41
C CYS A 226 2.77 -13.17 -8.90
N ALA A 227 1.78 -12.66 -8.18
CA ALA A 227 0.69 -13.48 -7.62
C ALA A 227 -0.15 -14.19 -8.69
N TYR A 228 -0.51 -13.48 -9.76
CA TYR A 228 -1.32 -14.06 -10.83
C TYR A 228 -0.54 -15.08 -11.67
N LEU A 229 0.74 -14.86 -11.91
CA LEU A 229 1.58 -15.85 -12.60
C LEU A 229 1.86 -17.06 -11.69
N GLY A 230 2.03 -16.86 -10.38
CA GLY A 230 2.11 -17.93 -9.39
C GLY A 230 0.82 -18.77 -9.35
N ASP A 231 -0.34 -18.12 -9.39
CA ASP A 231 -1.64 -18.79 -9.46
C ASP A 231 -1.81 -19.64 -10.74
N LEU A 232 -1.36 -19.15 -11.90
CA LEU A 232 -1.32 -19.93 -13.15
C LEU A 232 -0.43 -21.18 -13.05
N LEU A 233 0.62 -21.12 -12.25
CA LEU A 233 1.53 -22.25 -12.01
C LEU A 233 1.10 -23.15 -10.85
N GLY A 234 -0.02 -22.83 -10.15
CA GLY A 234 -0.49 -23.57 -8.99
C GLY A 234 0.39 -23.40 -7.73
N LEU A 235 1.19 -22.32 -7.67
CA LEU A 235 2.09 -22.03 -6.55
C LEU A 235 1.32 -21.32 -5.43
N GLN A 236 1.65 -21.65 -4.19
CA GLN A 236 0.97 -21.12 -3.02
C GLN A 236 1.50 -19.74 -2.60
N TYR A 237 2.82 -19.56 -2.63
CA TYR A 237 3.46 -18.38 -2.03
C TYR A 237 4.15 -17.49 -3.07
N ILE A 238 4.23 -16.20 -2.75
CA ILE A 238 4.92 -15.19 -3.58
C ILE A 238 6.40 -15.52 -3.75
N TYR A 239 7.08 -15.98 -2.68
CA TYR A 239 8.50 -16.34 -2.76
C TYR A 239 8.74 -17.52 -3.71
N GLU A 240 7.82 -18.49 -3.77
CA GLU A 240 7.90 -19.60 -4.75
C GLU A 240 7.72 -19.08 -6.18
N ALA A 241 6.74 -18.20 -6.37
CA ALA A 241 6.44 -17.64 -7.69
C ALA A 241 7.61 -16.79 -8.22
N ILE A 242 8.19 -15.91 -7.39
CA ILE A 242 9.30 -15.04 -7.82
C ILE A 242 10.62 -15.82 -8.03
N ASP A 243 10.76 -17.01 -7.46
CA ASP A 243 11.92 -17.88 -7.70
C ASP A 243 11.88 -18.58 -9.05
N VAL A 244 10.71 -18.66 -9.69
CA VAL A 244 10.62 -19.08 -11.09
C VAL A 244 11.23 -18.00 -12.00
N ALA A 245 12.30 -18.34 -12.72
CA ALA A 245 13.07 -17.38 -13.52
C ALA A 245 12.21 -16.58 -14.50
N GLU A 246 11.27 -17.24 -15.18
CA GLU A 246 10.37 -16.59 -16.15
C GLU A 246 9.38 -15.61 -15.48
N VAL A 247 8.85 -15.97 -14.31
CA VAL A 247 8.00 -15.07 -13.51
C VAL A 247 8.80 -13.85 -13.09
N ARG A 248 10.01 -14.05 -12.55
CA ARG A 248 10.90 -12.96 -12.14
C ARG A 248 11.21 -12.01 -13.29
N LEU A 249 11.49 -12.52 -14.49
CA LEU A 249 11.76 -11.72 -15.67
C LEU A 249 10.54 -10.90 -16.11
N ILE A 250 9.35 -11.50 -16.12
CA ILE A 250 8.12 -10.78 -16.47
C ILE A 250 7.85 -9.66 -15.43
N VAL A 251 7.91 -9.99 -14.14
CA VAL A 251 7.66 -9.03 -13.05
C VAL A 251 8.68 -7.88 -13.09
N HIS A 252 9.95 -8.18 -13.23
CA HIS A 252 11.01 -7.18 -13.33
C HIS A 252 10.79 -6.24 -14.52
N ASN A 253 10.55 -6.78 -15.71
CA ASN A 253 10.34 -5.98 -16.91
C ASN A 253 9.04 -5.17 -16.85
N ALA A 254 7.96 -5.71 -16.27
CA ALA A 254 6.73 -4.96 -16.01
C ALA A 254 6.99 -3.76 -15.08
N MET A 255 7.76 -3.97 -14.00
CA MET A 255 8.17 -2.87 -13.12
C MET A 255 9.04 -1.83 -13.85
N LEU A 256 9.94 -2.26 -14.74
CA LEU A 256 10.75 -1.34 -15.55
C LEU A 256 9.90 -0.53 -16.54
N GLU A 257 8.88 -1.11 -17.16
CA GLU A 257 7.95 -0.35 -18.02
C GLU A 257 7.27 0.79 -17.24
N SER A 258 6.78 0.50 -16.04
CA SER A 258 6.25 1.53 -15.13
C SER A 258 7.30 2.52 -14.66
N ALA A 259 8.52 2.07 -14.39
CA ALA A 259 9.61 2.92 -13.92
C ALA A 259 10.01 3.98 -14.96
N VAL A 260 10.13 3.56 -16.23
CA VAL A 260 10.44 4.49 -17.34
C VAL A 260 9.30 5.51 -17.50
N ALA A 261 8.05 5.07 -17.41
CA ALA A 261 6.89 5.96 -17.49
C ALA A 261 6.86 6.98 -16.34
N LEU A 262 7.09 6.53 -15.11
CA LEU A 262 7.14 7.42 -13.94
C LEU A 262 8.33 8.38 -13.99
N SER A 263 9.50 7.89 -14.39
CA SER A 263 10.68 8.75 -14.60
C SER A 263 10.41 9.86 -15.62
N GLY A 264 9.80 9.53 -16.74
CA GLY A 264 9.42 10.51 -17.77
C GLY A 264 8.39 11.52 -17.27
N LYS A 265 7.35 11.07 -16.58
CA LYS A 265 6.27 11.94 -16.09
C LYS A 265 6.73 12.89 -14.97
N TYR A 266 7.54 12.41 -14.03
CA TYR A 266 7.90 13.17 -12.82
C TYR A 266 9.32 13.72 -12.81
N GLY A 267 10.14 13.42 -13.84
CA GLY A 267 11.52 13.85 -13.90
C GLY A 267 12.45 13.25 -12.84
N VAL A 268 12.04 12.12 -12.22
CA VAL A 268 12.82 11.44 -11.18
C VAL A 268 13.91 10.60 -11.84
N PRO A 269 15.16 10.63 -11.36
CA PRO A 269 16.24 9.83 -11.91
C PRO A 269 15.91 8.33 -11.92
N MET A 270 16.08 7.71 -13.08
CA MET A 270 15.77 6.30 -13.29
C MET A 270 16.56 5.39 -12.35
N GLU A 271 17.80 5.74 -12.00
CA GLU A 271 18.64 5.01 -11.06
C GLU A 271 17.95 4.77 -9.70
N GLN A 272 17.32 5.81 -9.15
CA GLN A 272 16.60 5.71 -7.87
C GLN A 272 15.42 4.74 -7.95
N ILE A 273 14.72 4.73 -9.09
CA ILE A 273 13.58 3.84 -9.30
C ILE A 273 14.05 2.40 -9.50
N VAL A 274 15.14 2.18 -10.22
CA VAL A 274 15.74 0.85 -10.42
C VAL A 274 16.23 0.26 -9.09
N MET A 275 16.87 1.05 -8.24
CA MET A 275 17.25 0.61 -6.89
C MET A 275 16.05 0.16 -6.07
N HIS A 276 14.94 0.87 -6.17
CA HIS A 276 13.69 0.47 -5.51
C HIS A 276 13.11 -0.84 -6.08
N ILE A 277 13.19 -1.06 -7.40
CA ILE A 277 12.77 -2.32 -8.02
C ILE A 277 13.62 -3.49 -7.53
N THR A 278 14.94 -3.31 -7.47
CA THR A 278 15.88 -4.32 -6.97
C THR A 278 15.55 -4.72 -5.54
N ASP A 279 15.31 -3.73 -4.66
CA ASP A 279 14.87 -3.96 -3.28
C ASP A 279 13.56 -4.75 -3.22
N LEU A 280 12.56 -4.38 -4.04
CA LEU A 280 11.27 -5.07 -4.09
C LEU A 280 11.40 -6.54 -4.52
N LEU A 281 12.17 -6.82 -5.56
CA LEU A 281 12.39 -8.18 -6.03
C LEU A 281 13.04 -9.04 -4.93
N GLN A 282 14.02 -8.49 -4.20
CA GLN A 282 14.63 -9.16 -3.05
C GLN A 282 13.62 -9.38 -1.93
N ARG A 283 12.75 -8.42 -1.64
CA ARG A 283 11.71 -8.55 -0.60
C ARG A 283 10.65 -9.60 -0.96
N PHE A 284 10.33 -9.77 -2.24
CA PHE A 284 9.40 -10.82 -2.68
C PHE A 284 9.94 -12.25 -2.48
N THR A 285 11.26 -12.43 -2.38
CA THR A 285 11.85 -13.74 -2.05
C THR A 285 11.79 -14.07 -0.56
N ASN A 286 11.31 -13.17 0.30
CA ASN A 286 11.28 -13.40 1.74
C ASN A 286 10.20 -14.41 2.14
N ALA A 287 10.60 -15.68 2.27
CA ALA A 287 9.71 -16.77 2.66
C ALA A 287 9.09 -16.58 4.06
N ALA A 288 9.78 -15.86 4.96
CA ALA A 288 9.27 -15.63 6.31
C ALA A 288 8.01 -14.74 6.36
N LEU A 289 7.65 -14.06 5.24
CA LEU A 289 6.40 -13.32 5.15
C LEU A 289 5.17 -14.22 4.96
N LEU A 290 5.34 -15.45 4.49
CA LEU A 290 4.26 -16.39 4.20
C LEU A 290 3.14 -15.77 3.35
N ASP A 291 3.52 -14.87 2.44
CA ASP A 291 2.58 -14.12 1.62
C ASP A 291 2.06 -14.98 0.47
N THR A 292 0.75 -15.22 0.43
CA THR A 292 0.17 -16.15 -0.53
C THR A 292 -0.26 -15.50 -1.82
N CYS A 293 -0.07 -16.18 -2.96
CA CYS A 293 -0.61 -15.77 -4.26
C CYS A 293 -2.12 -15.53 -4.20
N GLY A 294 -2.83 -16.35 -3.41
CA GLY A 294 -4.28 -16.19 -3.18
C GLY A 294 -4.64 -14.85 -2.57
N ARG A 295 -3.97 -14.45 -1.48
CA ARG A 295 -4.19 -13.18 -0.78
C ARG A 295 -3.80 -11.98 -1.65
N VAL A 296 -2.60 -12.01 -2.22
CA VAL A 296 -2.09 -10.91 -3.04
C VAL A 296 -2.87 -10.72 -4.32
N GLY A 297 -3.27 -11.82 -4.97
CA GLY A 297 -4.12 -11.81 -6.17
C GLY A 297 -5.61 -11.54 -5.91
N GLY A 298 -6.08 -11.51 -4.65
CA GLY A 298 -7.48 -11.25 -4.30
C GLY A 298 -8.00 -9.91 -4.83
N ASP A 299 -9.32 -9.80 -5.02
CA ASP A 299 -10.00 -8.63 -5.58
C ASP A 299 -9.47 -8.23 -6.99
N PRO A 300 -9.47 -9.17 -7.95
CA PRO A 300 -8.93 -8.90 -9.28
C PRO A 300 -9.72 -7.83 -10.04
N GLY A 301 -11.03 -7.68 -9.79
CA GLY A 301 -11.85 -6.65 -10.42
C GLY A 301 -11.34 -5.24 -10.12
N ARG A 302 -11.07 -4.93 -8.85
CA ARG A 302 -10.48 -3.65 -8.48
C ARG A 302 -9.09 -3.45 -9.13
N LYS A 303 -8.24 -4.49 -9.12
CA LYS A 303 -6.87 -4.40 -9.68
C LYS A 303 -6.84 -4.21 -11.20
N LEU A 304 -7.94 -4.57 -11.87
CA LEU A 304 -8.18 -4.35 -13.31
C LEU A 304 -8.95 -3.04 -13.59
N SER A 305 -9.26 -2.22 -12.59
CA SER A 305 -9.89 -0.92 -12.82
C SER A 305 -8.91 0.09 -13.47
N PRO A 306 -9.41 1.13 -14.17
CA PRO A 306 -8.56 2.06 -14.92
C PRO A 306 -7.53 2.78 -14.07
N ASP A 307 -7.85 3.07 -12.81
CA ASP A 307 -7.01 3.86 -11.90
C ASP A 307 -6.12 3.00 -11.01
N ASP A 308 -6.29 1.66 -11.04
CA ASP A 308 -5.51 0.75 -10.21
C ASP A 308 -4.27 0.23 -10.96
N ARG A 309 -3.53 -0.61 -10.29
CA ARG A 309 -2.13 -1.02 -10.55
C ARG A 309 -1.84 -1.62 -11.94
N LEU A 310 -2.75 -2.41 -12.53
CA LEU A 310 -2.48 -3.07 -13.81
C LEU A 310 -2.86 -2.18 -14.99
N ILE A 311 -4.07 -1.67 -15.01
CA ILE A 311 -4.55 -0.85 -16.12
C ILE A 311 -3.99 0.57 -16.03
N GLY A 312 -4.02 1.19 -14.84
CA GLY A 312 -3.50 2.55 -14.66
C GLY A 312 -2.01 2.66 -14.97
N SER A 313 -1.18 1.68 -14.58
CA SER A 313 0.24 1.67 -14.94
C SER A 313 0.46 1.48 -16.44
N SER A 314 -0.36 0.64 -17.09
CA SER A 314 -0.30 0.43 -18.55
C SER A 314 -0.72 1.68 -19.33
N LEU A 315 -1.77 2.38 -18.87
CA LEU A 315 -2.23 3.62 -19.50
C LEU A 315 -1.17 4.73 -19.35
N LEU A 316 -0.56 4.84 -18.17
CA LEU A 316 0.55 5.76 -17.97
C LEU A 316 1.74 5.42 -18.88
N ALA A 317 2.08 4.14 -19.04
CA ALA A 317 3.14 3.72 -19.94
C ALA A 317 2.85 4.14 -21.39
N LEU A 318 1.63 3.92 -21.87
CA LEU A 318 1.20 4.35 -23.20
C LEU A 318 1.22 5.87 -23.38
N GLU A 319 0.78 6.64 -22.35
CA GLU A 319 0.85 8.11 -22.33
C GLU A 319 2.29 8.61 -22.53
N GLN A 320 3.27 7.89 -21.96
CA GLN A 320 4.69 8.20 -22.08
C GLN A 320 5.38 7.53 -23.28
N GLY A 321 4.61 6.99 -24.24
CA GLY A 321 5.16 6.37 -25.45
C GLY A 321 5.78 4.98 -25.22
N ILE A 322 5.53 4.35 -24.08
CA ILE A 322 6.09 3.04 -23.71
C ILE A 322 5.06 1.96 -23.94
N THR A 323 5.43 0.91 -24.66
CA THR A 323 4.57 -0.26 -24.87
C THR A 323 4.59 -1.15 -23.63
N PRO A 324 3.43 -1.33 -22.91
CA PRO A 324 3.36 -2.09 -21.64
C PRO A 324 3.18 -3.59 -21.90
N ALA A 325 4.13 -4.23 -22.59
CA ALA A 325 4.03 -5.61 -23.02
C ALA A 325 4.02 -6.60 -21.85
N TYR A 326 4.89 -6.38 -20.85
CA TYR A 326 4.98 -7.27 -19.69
C TYR A 326 3.89 -6.96 -18.65
N ILE A 327 3.47 -5.70 -18.51
CA ILE A 327 2.31 -5.38 -17.67
C ILE A 327 1.05 -6.03 -18.23
N ALA A 328 0.90 -6.08 -19.59
CA ALA A 328 -0.22 -6.75 -20.25
C ALA A 328 -0.27 -8.27 -19.96
N VAL A 329 0.87 -8.93 -19.76
CA VAL A 329 0.90 -10.34 -19.28
C VAL A 329 0.28 -10.45 -17.89
N GLY A 330 0.69 -9.59 -16.95
CA GLY A 330 0.12 -9.53 -15.60
C GLY A 330 -1.38 -9.24 -15.60
N ALA A 331 -1.81 -8.31 -16.46
CA ALA A 331 -3.22 -7.96 -16.63
C ALA A 331 -4.04 -9.13 -17.22
N ALA A 332 -3.48 -9.87 -18.19
CA ALA A 332 -4.13 -11.04 -18.77
C ALA A 332 -4.27 -12.20 -17.76
N ALA A 333 -3.26 -12.44 -16.95
CA ALA A 333 -3.32 -13.42 -15.87
C ALA A 333 -4.33 -13.00 -14.77
N GLY A 334 -4.40 -11.71 -14.45
CA GLY A 334 -5.42 -11.15 -13.55
C GLY A 334 -6.83 -11.25 -14.12
N LEU A 335 -7.01 -11.03 -15.43
CA LEU A 335 -8.27 -11.21 -16.15
C LEU A 335 -8.72 -12.67 -16.13
N HIS A 336 -7.79 -13.61 -16.34
CA HIS A 336 -8.06 -15.04 -16.24
C HIS A 336 -8.59 -15.41 -14.84
N ARG A 337 -7.94 -14.91 -13.81
CA ARG A 337 -8.40 -15.10 -12.43
C ARG A 337 -9.75 -14.47 -12.17
N TYR A 338 -10.00 -13.26 -12.64
CA TYR A 338 -11.29 -12.58 -12.46
C TYR A 338 -12.44 -13.38 -13.08
N ILE A 339 -12.27 -13.85 -14.33
CA ILE A 339 -13.28 -14.63 -15.04
C ILE A 339 -13.58 -15.93 -14.28
N ARG A 340 -12.56 -16.58 -13.74
CA ARG A 340 -12.72 -17.80 -12.94
C ARG A 340 -13.45 -17.53 -11.61
N GLU A 341 -13.06 -16.47 -10.85
CA GLU A 341 -13.70 -16.12 -9.56
C GLU A 341 -15.13 -15.61 -9.72
N ALA A 342 -15.44 -14.96 -10.84
CA ALA A 342 -16.79 -14.49 -11.17
C ALA A 342 -17.67 -15.57 -11.82
N GLU A 343 -17.15 -16.81 -11.94
CA GLU A 343 -17.84 -17.95 -12.57
C GLU A 343 -18.37 -17.66 -13.99
N LEU A 344 -17.69 -16.78 -14.72
CA LEU A 344 -18.04 -16.46 -16.11
C LEU A 344 -17.58 -17.58 -17.05
N ALA A 345 -18.28 -17.73 -18.20
CA ALA A 345 -17.85 -18.65 -19.24
C ALA A 345 -16.45 -18.24 -19.73
N GLN A 346 -15.48 -19.17 -19.65
CA GLN A 346 -14.13 -18.89 -20.15
C GLN A 346 -14.14 -18.70 -21.67
N GLY A 347 -13.52 -17.63 -22.14
CA GLY A 347 -13.44 -17.34 -23.57
C GLY A 347 -13.16 -15.86 -23.86
N MET A 348 -12.91 -15.59 -25.16
CA MET A 348 -12.56 -14.25 -25.61
C MET A 348 -13.70 -13.24 -25.47
N ASP A 349 -14.96 -13.66 -25.53
CA ASP A 349 -16.11 -12.77 -25.43
C ASP A 349 -16.29 -12.27 -23.98
N ALA A 350 -16.17 -13.16 -22.99
CA ALA A 350 -16.16 -12.75 -21.59
C ALA A 350 -14.97 -11.82 -21.28
N ALA A 351 -13.80 -12.12 -21.83
CA ALA A 351 -12.63 -11.27 -21.66
C ALA A 351 -12.84 -9.85 -22.21
N LYS A 352 -13.41 -9.71 -23.41
CA LYS A 352 -13.77 -8.41 -24.00
C LYS A 352 -14.79 -7.66 -23.16
N GLN A 353 -15.83 -8.37 -22.68
CA GLN A 353 -16.84 -7.79 -21.81
C GLN A 353 -16.23 -7.27 -20.51
N VAL A 354 -15.41 -8.06 -19.82
CA VAL A 354 -14.75 -7.64 -18.58
C VAL A 354 -13.82 -6.43 -18.81
N LEU A 355 -13.03 -6.42 -19.88
CA LEU A 355 -12.20 -5.27 -20.21
C LEU A 355 -13.02 -4.00 -20.47
N ALA A 356 -14.16 -4.12 -21.16
CA ALA A 356 -15.05 -2.98 -21.41
C ALA A 356 -15.74 -2.48 -20.13
N GLU A 357 -16.25 -3.39 -19.30
CA GLU A 357 -17.08 -3.04 -18.14
C GLU A 357 -16.23 -2.69 -16.90
N VAL A 358 -15.18 -3.46 -16.61
CA VAL A 358 -14.33 -3.29 -15.42
C VAL A 358 -13.16 -2.35 -15.69
N SER A 359 -12.42 -2.61 -16.79
CA SER A 359 -11.23 -1.84 -17.13
C SER A 359 -11.52 -0.56 -17.94
N LYS A 360 -12.77 -0.37 -18.39
CA LYS A 360 -13.19 0.73 -19.27
C LYS A 360 -12.38 0.80 -20.56
N LEU A 361 -11.93 -0.34 -21.06
CA LEU A 361 -11.15 -0.48 -22.29
C LEU A 361 -12.02 -1.12 -23.38
N PRO A 362 -12.44 -0.38 -24.43
CA PRO A 362 -13.12 -0.98 -25.57
C PRO A 362 -12.17 -1.93 -26.31
N ALA A 363 -12.74 -2.90 -27.02
CA ALA A 363 -11.98 -4.00 -27.62
C ALA A 363 -10.96 -3.55 -28.71
N ASP A 364 -11.17 -2.40 -29.33
CA ASP A 364 -10.28 -1.77 -30.30
C ASP A 364 -9.16 -0.93 -29.66
N HIS A 365 -9.20 -0.72 -28.36
CA HIS A 365 -8.16 -0.02 -27.63
C HIS A 365 -6.84 -0.82 -27.67
N LYS A 366 -5.71 -0.18 -27.98
CA LYS A 366 -4.39 -0.84 -28.13
C LYS A 366 -4.02 -1.72 -26.92
N LEU A 367 -4.29 -1.24 -25.70
CA LEU A 367 -4.04 -2.01 -24.49
C LEU A 367 -4.95 -3.23 -24.38
N ALA A 368 -6.25 -3.10 -24.72
CA ALA A 368 -7.18 -4.22 -24.70
C ALA A 368 -6.73 -5.32 -25.66
N GLN A 369 -6.29 -4.96 -26.86
CA GLN A 369 -5.77 -5.90 -27.85
C GLN A 369 -4.53 -6.66 -27.34
N MET A 370 -3.59 -5.97 -26.69
CA MET A 370 -2.43 -6.62 -26.06
C MET A 370 -2.84 -7.59 -24.97
N ILE A 371 -3.72 -7.18 -24.06
CA ILE A 371 -4.21 -8.04 -22.97
C ILE A 371 -4.96 -9.26 -23.53
N LEU A 372 -5.85 -9.06 -24.51
CA LEU A 372 -6.59 -10.14 -25.16
C LEU A 372 -5.67 -11.13 -25.90
N SER A 373 -4.60 -10.64 -26.55
CA SER A 373 -3.61 -11.50 -27.19
C SER A 373 -2.90 -12.41 -26.17
N MET A 374 -2.51 -11.87 -24.99
CA MET A 374 -1.89 -12.66 -23.92
C MET A 374 -2.90 -13.61 -23.26
N TYR A 375 -4.14 -13.16 -23.06
CA TYR A 375 -5.21 -13.99 -22.52
C TYR A 375 -5.56 -15.17 -23.44
N GLY A 376 -5.61 -14.96 -24.77
CA GLY A 376 -5.80 -16.05 -25.73
C GLY A 376 -4.73 -17.13 -25.59
N LYS A 377 -3.45 -16.73 -25.42
CA LYS A 377 -2.37 -17.69 -25.17
C LYS A 377 -2.56 -18.48 -23.87
N ILE A 378 -3.05 -17.82 -22.80
CA ILE A 378 -3.38 -18.51 -21.54
C ILE A 378 -4.48 -19.55 -21.76
N LEU A 379 -5.53 -19.22 -22.53
CA LEU A 379 -6.60 -20.16 -22.88
C LEU A 379 -6.10 -21.35 -23.70
N ASP A 380 -5.12 -21.12 -24.57
CA ASP A 380 -4.47 -22.17 -25.41
C ASP A 380 -3.46 -23.02 -24.61
N GLY A 381 -3.31 -22.77 -23.29
CA GLY A 381 -2.42 -23.51 -22.42
C GLY A 381 -0.94 -23.11 -22.54
N ALA A 382 -0.64 -21.91 -23.02
CA ALA A 382 0.74 -21.41 -23.09
C ALA A 382 1.39 -21.39 -21.70
N SER A 383 2.65 -21.80 -21.65
CA SER A 383 3.48 -21.71 -20.44
C SER A 383 3.86 -20.25 -20.13
N VAL A 384 4.30 -19.99 -18.89
CA VAL A 384 4.84 -18.68 -18.51
C VAL A 384 6.05 -18.27 -19.37
N TYR A 385 6.85 -19.26 -19.82
CA TYR A 385 7.91 -19.05 -20.79
C TYR A 385 7.39 -18.52 -22.13
N ASP A 386 6.31 -19.09 -22.66
CA ASP A 386 5.70 -18.63 -23.92
C ASP A 386 5.10 -17.23 -23.78
N LEU A 387 4.48 -16.93 -22.65
CA LEU A 387 3.97 -15.58 -22.33
C LEU A 387 5.10 -14.55 -22.30
N ARG A 388 6.22 -14.88 -21.64
CA ARG A 388 7.40 -14.02 -21.63
C ARG A 388 7.93 -13.76 -23.04
N ARG A 389 8.11 -14.82 -23.84
CA ARG A 389 8.58 -14.67 -25.23
C ARG A 389 7.63 -13.84 -26.09
N ALA A 390 6.33 -13.98 -25.88
CA ALA A 390 5.34 -13.15 -26.57
C ALA A 390 5.50 -11.66 -26.18
N ALA A 391 5.70 -11.36 -24.91
CA ALA A 391 5.97 -9.99 -24.46
C ALA A 391 7.30 -9.45 -25.01
N ASP A 392 8.37 -10.28 -25.02
CA ASP A 392 9.66 -9.93 -25.65
C ASP A 392 9.48 -9.53 -27.13
N GLN A 393 8.66 -10.28 -27.88
CA GLN A 393 8.41 -9.98 -29.29
C GLN A 393 7.65 -8.67 -29.45
N VAL A 394 6.56 -8.47 -28.71
CA VAL A 394 5.80 -7.20 -28.72
C VAL A 394 6.71 -6.01 -28.39
N LYS A 395 7.64 -6.18 -27.43
CA LYS A 395 8.58 -5.13 -27.05
C LYS A 395 9.58 -4.84 -28.16
N LYS A 396 10.16 -5.87 -28.79
CA LYS A 396 11.05 -5.72 -29.91
C LYS A 396 10.40 -5.00 -31.08
N ASP A 397 9.18 -5.42 -31.43
CA ASP A 397 8.44 -4.80 -32.55
C ASP A 397 8.15 -3.32 -32.29
N SER A 398 7.95 -2.94 -31.03
CA SER A 398 7.73 -1.53 -30.66
C SER A 398 9.00 -0.66 -30.66
N LEU A 399 10.18 -1.28 -30.68
CA LEU A 399 11.48 -0.59 -30.68
C LEU A 399 12.16 -0.57 -32.06
N THR A 400 11.65 -1.34 -33.04
CA THR A 400 12.25 -1.47 -34.38
C THR A 400 12.27 -0.17 -35.19
N ASP A 401 11.43 0.80 -34.83
CA ASP A 401 11.46 2.13 -35.48
C ASP A 401 12.59 3.04 -34.96
N ILE A 402 13.41 2.57 -34.00
CA ILE A 402 14.46 3.36 -33.31
C ILE A 402 15.87 2.77 -33.55
N ILE A 403 15.95 1.52 -34.06
CA ILE A 403 17.19 0.82 -34.37
C ILE A 403 17.26 0.60 -35.89
#